data_d35c386cef744f23d7a3ff62801a85c8
#
_entry.id   d35c386cef744f23d7a3ff62801a85c8
#
_cell.length_a   1.000
_cell.length_b   1.000
_cell.length_c   1.000
_cell.angle_alpha   90.00
_cell.angle_beta   90.00
_cell.angle_gamma   90.00
#
_symmetry.space_group_name_H-M   'P 1'
#
loop_
_entity.id
_entity.type
_entity.pdbx_description
1 polymer ?
#
loop_
_entity_poly.entity_id
_entity_poly.type
_entity_poly.pdbx_seq_one_letter_code
_entity_poly.pdbx_strand_id
1 'polypeptide(L)'
;EDLASRTPAEKATDQAVDVRGVVEDSTETAVEQKTIKEILDAAEQGDKPAMKKLRRITKQLQAASGNPEALRRMAQEGPIIKGLRVSNEIFINSILSGPETHAVNILSTALNTIARPIEQVAGAAVTGNTQGMMRGAKELIYLTQSISDSLKMAKAAFRIEDNIINPGAMIQDASRFNVRMDGEGTLANIINTFGTIQRLPSRFLLAEDEFFKSMNFRAYVKASAWENGVNKGLDGKQLKTYIQDQFDKTIGIVNEGSMKNTKSIEIAELYEKAQQYAAETTFTADLPAGSFGKKLQGVASHPAGRVVFPFVRTPLNIFKAQVRRTPGVNLILQEYRQALKSTDPSVAARARGEMVIGGAVWSVAAVTAYSINDDFSELAITGGGPSDYTLLNQKKATGWQPYSFRFLVKGKDGQPVIGQDGKPKYKYVSFKRLDPWSSFLMMAADATAITGQLNQQDRNDFGVAASVALGRNITNK
;
A
#
# COMPACT_ATOMS: atom_id res chain seq x y z
N GLU A 1 -30.90 -13.57 19.10
CA GLU A 1 -29.43 -13.66 19.13
C GLU A 1 -28.85 -12.38 18.58
N ASP A 2 -28.03 -11.73 19.38
CA ASP A 2 -27.68 -10.34 19.30
C ASP A 2 -26.76 -10.08 18.09
N LEU A 3 -27.21 -9.34 17.08
CA LEU A 3 -26.47 -8.91 15.90
C LEU A 3 -25.15 -8.15 16.25
N ALA A 4 -25.02 -7.68 17.48
CA ALA A 4 -23.85 -6.96 17.96
C ALA A 4 -22.64 -7.86 18.28
N SER A 5 -22.86 -9.16 18.50
CA SER A 5 -21.81 -10.12 18.90
C SER A 5 -21.12 -10.82 17.72
N ARG A 6 -21.59 -10.61 16.49
CA ARG A 6 -21.07 -11.28 15.28
C ARG A 6 -19.81 -10.61 14.74
N THR A 7 -18.91 -11.44 14.25
CA THR A 7 -17.67 -10.97 13.60
C THR A 7 -17.95 -10.24 12.29
N PRO A 8 -17.06 -9.35 11.82
CA PRO A 8 -17.20 -8.68 10.51
C PRO A 8 -17.39 -9.67 9.34
N ALA A 9 -16.78 -10.85 9.42
CA ALA A 9 -16.90 -11.90 8.40
C ALA A 9 -18.30 -12.52 8.39
N GLU A 10 -18.89 -12.79 9.56
CA GLU A 10 -20.25 -13.31 9.70
C GLU A 10 -21.29 -12.31 9.22
N LYS A 11 -21.12 -11.02 9.57
CA LYS A 11 -21.97 -9.94 9.07
C LYS A 11 -21.90 -9.78 7.54
N ALA A 12 -20.70 -9.93 6.97
CA ALA A 12 -20.52 -9.87 5.52
C ALA A 12 -21.17 -11.08 4.81
N THR A 13 -21.14 -12.27 5.44
CA THR A 13 -21.78 -13.48 4.91
C THR A 13 -23.31 -13.35 4.92
N ASP A 14 -23.89 -12.86 6.01
CA ASP A 14 -25.34 -12.63 6.11
C ASP A 14 -25.82 -11.58 5.10
N GLN A 15 -25.06 -10.48 4.90
CA GLN A 15 -25.34 -9.48 3.89
C GLN A 15 -25.22 -10.04 2.46
N ALA A 16 -24.24 -10.92 2.21
CA ALA A 16 -24.08 -11.58 0.93
C ALA A 16 -25.24 -12.53 0.61
N VAL A 17 -25.78 -13.23 1.62
CA VAL A 17 -26.95 -14.11 1.46
C VAL A 17 -28.21 -13.29 1.16
N ASP A 18 -28.39 -12.15 1.83
CA ASP A 18 -29.54 -11.26 1.61
C ASP A 18 -29.51 -10.62 0.20
N VAL A 19 -28.33 -10.15 -0.25
CA VAL A 19 -28.13 -9.63 -1.61
C VAL A 19 -28.30 -10.72 -2.66
N ARG A 20 -27.94 -11.98 -2.35
CA ARG A 20 -28.11 -13.12 -3.25
C ARG A 20 -29.58 -13.39 -3.56
N GLY A 21 -30.44 -13.34 -2.55
CA GLY A 21 -31.89 -13.49 -2.73
C GLY A 21 -32.49 -12.42 -3.67
N VAL A 22 -31.94 -11.18 -3.59
CA VAL A 22 -32.38 -10.06 -4.44
C VAL A 22 -31.84 -10.20 -5.90
N VAL A 23 -30.64 -10.78 -6.07
CA VAL A 23 -30.01 -10.96 -7.39
C VAL A 23 -30.62 -12.18 -8.13
N GLU A 24 -30.99 -13.24 -7.42
CA GLU A 24 -31.63 -14.44 -8.02
C GLU A 24 -33.03 -14.15 -8.55
N ASP A 25 -33.74 -13.15 -8.00
CA ASP A 25 -35.07 -12.72 -8.46
C ASP A 25 -35.00 -11.78 -9.68
N SER A 26 -33.82 -11.28 -10.02
CA SER A 26 -33.58 -10.41 -11.18
C SER A 26 -33.16 -11.20 -12.44
N THR A 27 -33.95 -12.18 -12.84
CA THR A 27 -33.80 -12.92 -14.12
C THR A 27 -34.23 -12.06 -15.30
N GLU A 28 -33.47 -11.05 -15.65
CA GLU A 28 -33.63 -10.35 -16.92
C GLU A 28 -32.32 -10.24 -17.71
N THR A 29 -31.99 -11.36 -18.36
CA THR A 29 -30.94 -11.45 -19.39
C THR A 29 -31.32 -10.73 -20.70
N ALA A 30 -32.51 -10.13 -20.78
CA ALA A 30 -33.02 -9.46 -21.98
C ALA A 30 -32.65 -7.96 -22.10
N VAL A 31 -32.11 -7.35 -21.05
CA VAL A 31 -31.82 -5.90 -21.02
C VAL A 31 -30.42 -5.56 -21.53
N GLU A 32 -29.52 -6.54 -21.63
CA GLU A 32 -28.10 -6.29 -22.03
C GLU A 32 -27.91 -5.92 -23.49
N GLN A 33 -28.83 -6.22 -24.38
CA GLN A 33 -28.70 -5.93 -25.82
C GLN A 33 -29.24 -4.56 -26.28
N LYS A 34 -30.00 -3.86 -25.45
CA LYS A 34 -30.54 -2.52 -25.74
C LYS A 34 -29.50 -1.38 -25.72
N THR A 35 -28.24 -1.61 -25.88
CA THR A 35 -27.50 -1.04 -24.79
C THR A 35 -26.30 -0.19 -25.18
N ILE A 36 -25.42 -0.57 -26.07
CA ILE A 36 -24.26 0.25 -26.44
C ILE A 36 -24.69 1.43 -27.30
N LYS A 37 -25.66 1.21 -28.19
CA LYS A 37 -26.16 2.27 -29.07
C LYS A 37 -26.93 3.34 -28.28
N GLU A 38 -27.83 2.95 -27.38
CA GLU A 38 -28.57 3.89 -26.52
C GLU A 38 -27.65 4.68 -25.58
N ILE A 39 -26.59 4.05 -25.06
CA ILE A 39 -25.58 4.71 -24.24
C ILE A 39 -24.74 5.70 -25.06
N LEU A 40 -24.41 5.34 -26.31
CA LEU A 40 -23.70 6.22 -27.23
C LEU A 40 -24.57 7.43 -27.60
N ASP A 41 -25.82 7.19 -28.00
CA ASP A 41 -26.78 8.23 -28.38
C ASP A 41 -27.07 9.19 -27.21
N ALA A 42 -27.23 8.66 -25.99
CA ALA A 42 -27.41 9.48 -24.80
C ALA A 42 -26.14 10.25 -24.40
N ALA A 43 -24.96 9.66 -24.56
CA ALA A 43 -23.69 10.33 -24.30
C ALA A 43 -23.41 11.45 -25.31
N GLU A 44 -23.79 11.28 -26.59
CA GLU A 44 -23.72 12.32 -27.62
C GLU A 44 -24.66 13.47 -27.32
N GLN A 45 -25.80 13.20 -26.67
CA GLN A 45 -26.75 14.22 -26.19
C GLN A 45 -26.33 14.91 -24.91
N GLY A 46 -25.12 14.58 -24.37
CA GLY A 46 -24.57 15.25 -23.19
C GLY A 46 -25.03 14.68 -21.84
N ASP A 47 -25.69 13.51 -21.84
CA ASP A 47 -26.09 12.84 -20.60
C ASP A 47 -24.88 12.39 -19.78
N LYS A 48 -24.69 13.03 -18.61
CA LYS A 48 -23.56 12.78 -17.71
C LYS A 48 -23.47 11.33 -17.22
N PRO A 49 -24.57 10.65 -16.82
CA PRO A 49 -24.58 9.21 -16.51
C PRO A 49 -24.14 8.35 -17.69
N ALA A 50 -24.64 8.59 -18.90
CA ALA A 50 -24.29 7.85 -20.10
C ALA A 50 -22.80 8.04 -20.47
N MET A 51 -22.28 9.26 -20.40
CA MET A 51 -20.86 9.55 -20.60
C MET A 51 -19.97 8.83 -19.56
N LYS A 52 -20.40 8.77 -18.29
CA LYS A 52 -19.70 8.02 -17.24
C LYS A 52 -19.71 6.52 -17.53
N LYS A 53 -20.83 5.98 -18.02
CA LYS A 53 -20.98 4.58 -18.42
C LYS A 53 -20.12 4.24 -19.65
N LEU A 54 -20.12 5.10 -20.65
CA LEU A 54 -19.30 4.96 -21.86
C LEU A 54 -17.80 4.97 -21.56
N ARG A 55 -17.32 5.91 -20.73
CA ARG A 55 -15.93 5.95 -20.27
C ARG A 55 -15.52 4.66 -19.54
N ARG A 56 -16.42 4.10 -18.73
CA ARG A 56 -16.19 2.84 -18.04
C ARG A 56 -16.04 1.67 -19.02
N ILE A 57 -16.97 1.54 -19.97
CA ILE A 57 -16.92 0.50 -21.01
C ILE A 57 -15.65 0.63 -21.86
N THR A 58 -15.29 1.84 -22.26
CA THR A 58 -14.06 2.09 -23.04
C THR A 58 -12.81 1.70 -22.26
N LYS A 59 -12.74 2.04 -20.98
CA LYS A 59 -11.62 1.62 -20.11
C LYS A 59 -11.56 0.11 -19.92
N GLN A 60 -12.69 -0.55 -19.72
CA GLN A 60 -12.78 -2.00 -19.62
C GLN A 60 -12.34 -2.70 -20.92
N LEU A 61 -12.77 -2.17 -22.07
CA LEU A 61 -12.36 -2.67 -23.39
C LEU A 61 -10.87 -2.41 -23.65
N GLN A 62 -10.33 -1.25 -23.30
CA GLN A 62 -8.89 -0.97 -23.39
C GLN A 62 -8.05 -1.91 -22.54
N ALA A 63 -8.54 -2.21 -21.33
CA ALA A 63 -7.91 -3.15 -20.45
C ALA A 63 -7.93 -4.59 -20.92
N ALA A 64 -9.01 -4.96 -21.57
CA ALA A 64 -9.21 -6.29 -22.13
C ALA A 64 -8.65 -6.43 -23.56
N SER A 65 -8.31 -5.32 -24.24
CA SER A 65 -7.83 -5.32 -25.64
C SER A 65 -6.51 -6.09 -25.86
N GLY A 66 -5.74 -6.30 -24.79
CA GLY A 66 -4.57 -7.18 -24.80
C GLY A 66 -4.83 -8.64 -24.42
N ASN A 67 -6.09 -9.00 -24.06
CA ASN A 67 -6.43 -10.36 -23.63
C ASN A 67 -7.84 -10.76 -24.10
N PRO A 68 -7.97 -11.41 -25.28
CA PRO A 68 -9.25 -11.86 -25.85
C PRO A 68 -10.02 -12.81 -24.92
N GLU A 69 -9.33 -13.58 -24.07
CA GLU A 69 -9.98 -14.45 -23.09
C GLU A 69 -10.67 -13.66 -21.97
N ALA A 70 -10.11 -12.51 -21.58
CA ALA A 70 -10.74 -11.65 -20.58
C ALA A 70 -12.05 -11.04 -21.10
N LEU A 71 -12.08 -10.61 -22.37
CA LEU A 71 -13.31 -10.15 -23.05
C LEU A 71 -14.38 -11.25 -23.14
N ARG A 72 -13.95 -12.47 -23.48
CA ARG A 72 -14.85 -13.60 -23.60
C ARG A 72 -15.43 -14.05 -22.27
N ARG A 73 -14.63 -14.00 -21.18
CA ARG A 73 -15.09 -14.29 -19.81
C ARG A 73 -16.06 -13.23 -19.30
N MET A 74 -15.84 -11.95 -19.61
CA MET A 74 -16.76 -10.87 -19.22
C MET A 74 -18.13 -10.98 -19.91
N ALA A 75 -18.18 -11.54 -21.12
CA ALA A 75 -19.42 -11.70 -21.89
C ALA A 75 -20.23 -12.97 -21.54
N GLN A 76 -19.64 -13.95 -20.84
CA GLN A 76 -20.24 -15.27 -20.61
C GLN A 76 -20.38 -15.66 -19.12
N GLU A 77 -20.35 -14.68 -18.19
CA GLU A 77 -20.41 -14.99 -16.77
C GLU A 77 -21.81 -15.43 -16.32
N GLY A 78 -21.88 -16.66 -15.83
CA GLY A 78 -23.10 -17.22 -15.23
C GLY A 78 -23.46 -16.57 -13.88
N PRO A 79 -24.70 -16.74 -13.40
CA PRO A 79 -25.21 -16.13 -12.16
C PRO A 79 -24.40 -16.47 -10.92
N ILE A 80 -23.81 -17.67 -10.84
CA ILE A 80 -22.94 -18.08 -9.71
C ILE A 80 -21.68 -17.22 -9.64
N ILE A 81 -21.05 -16.89 -10.76
CA ILE A 81 -19.85 -16.06 -10.78
C ILE A 81 -20.19 -14.62 -10.43
N LYS A 82 -21.34 -14.10 -10.89
CA LYS A 82 -21.86 -12.79 -10.49
C LYS A 82 -22.09 -12.74 -8.96
N GLY A 83 -22.72 -13.77 -8.39
CA GLY A 83 -22.94 -13.89 -6.94
C GLY A 83 -21.62 -13.91 -6.14
N LEU A 84 -20.62 -14.67 -6.58
CA LEU A 84 -19.29 -14.70 -5.95
C LEU A 84 -18.59 -13.33 -6.02
N ARG A 85 -18.76 -12.58 -7.10
CA ARG A 85 -18.17 -11.23 -7.23
C ARG A 85 -18.82 -10.23 -6.29
N VAL A 86 -20.16 -10.26 -6.17
CA VAL A 86 -20.90 -9.44 -5.20
C VAL A 86 -20.44 -9.75 -3.78
N SER A 87 -20.38 -11.03 -3.42
CA SER A 87 -19.89 -11.47 -2.11
C SER A 87 -18.46 -11.01 -1.84
N ASN A 88 -17.56 -11.09 -2.82
CA ASN A 88 -16.18 -10.61 -2.72
C ASN A 88 -16.11 -9.09 -2.56
N GLU A 89 -16.95 -8.35 -3.27
CA GLU A 89 -17.01 -6.89 -3.13
C GLU A 89 -17.43 -6.49 -1.71
N ILE A 90 -18.47 -7.12 -1.18
CA ILE A 90 -18.94 -6.90 0.19
C ILE A 90 -17.87 -7.30 1.20
N PHE A 91 -17.25 -8.47 1.04
CA PHE A 91 -16.20 -8.98 1.91
C PHE A 91 -14.99 -8.04 1.97
N ILE A 92 -14.48 -7.61 0.81
CA ILE A 92 -13.33 -6.70 0.73
C ILE A 92 -13.65 -5.36 1.40
N ASN A 93 -14.82 -4.77 1.10
CA ASN A 93 -15.21 -3.51 1.71
C ASN A 93 -15.44 -3.62 3.21
N SER A 94 -15.93 -4.78 3.70
CA SER A 94 -16.06 -5.04 5.14
C SER A 94 -14.70 -5.08 5.84
N ILE A 95 -13.68 -5.70 5.24
CA ILE A 95 -12.30 -5.70 5.75
C ILE A 95 -11.73 -4.27 5.78
N LEU A 96 -12.02 -3.48 4.74
CA LEU A 96 -11.52 -2.11 4.60
C LEU A 96 -12.31 -1.08 5.43
N SER A 97 -13.46 -1.43 6.00
CA SER A 97 -14.35 -0.48 6.68
C SER A 97 -13.82 0.02 8.03
N GLY A 98 -12.81 -0.63 8.60
CA GLY A 98 -12.23 -0.24 9.88
C GLY A 98 -11.43 1.07 9.77
N PRO A 99 -11.70 2.09 10.60
CA PRO A 99 -10.92 3.34 10.60
C PRO A 99 -9.46 3.10 10.92
N GLU A 100 -9.14 2.06 11.68
CA GLU A 100 -7.76 1.64 11.96
C GLU A 100 -7.02 1.21 10.69
N THR A 101 -7.71 0.57 9.74
CA THR A 101 -7.11 0.16 8.46
C THR A 101 -6.65 1.36 7.66
N HIS A 102 -7.48 2.40 7.56
CA HIS A 102 -7.13 3.64 6.89
C HIS A 102 -6.00 4.39 7.61
N ALA A 103 -6.09 4.53 8.94
CA ALA A 103 -5.04 5.19 9.73
C ALA A 103 -3.67 4.52 9.56
N VAL A 104 -3.63 3.19 9.58
CA VAL A 104 -2.41 2.39 9.37
C VAL A 104 -1.88 2.56 7.96
N ASN A 105 -2.74 2.50 6.94
CA ASN A 105 -2.34 2.68 5.55
C ASN A 105 -1.75 4.07 5.31
N ILE A 106 -2.41 5.12 5.80
CA ILE A 106 -1.91 6.51 5.72
C ILE A 106 -0.56 6.64 6.41
N LEU A 107 -0.43 6.15 7.65
CA LEU A 107 0.80 6.28 8.42
C LEU A 107 1.97 5.50 7.79
N SER A 108 1.74 4.26 7.38
CA SER A 108 2.76 3.43 6.72
C SER A 108 3.23 4.05 5.42
N THR A 109 2.30 4.52 4.59
CA THR A 109 2.62 5.16 3.31
C THR A 109 3.30 6.52 3.50
N ALA A 110 2.87 7.31 4.49
CA ALA A 110 3.52 8.58 4.84
C ALA A 110 4.97 8.36 5.29
N LEU A 111 5.22 7.38 6.17
CA LEU A 111 6.57 7.03 6.62
C LEU A 111 7.44 6.60 5.45
N ASN A 112 6.92 5.76 4.54
CA ASN A 112 7.67 5.34 3.35
C ASN A 112 7.93 6.50 2.38
N THR A 113 6.96 7.40 2.20
CA THR A 113 7.09 8.62 1.39
C THR A 113 8.23 9.51 1.88
N ILE A 114 8.38 9.69 3.19
CA ILE A 114 9.45 10.49 3.80
C ILE A 114 10.79 9.72 3.77
N ALA A 115 10.75 8.41 4.00
CA ALA A 115 11.95 7.58 4.04
C ALA A 115 12.71 7.55 2.69
N ARG A 116 12.00 7.52 1.57
CA ARG A 116 12.59 7.39 0.23
C ARG A 116 13.59 8.51 -0.12
N PRO A 117 13.27 9.80 0.01
CA PRO A 117 14.28 10.86 -0.21
C PRO A 117 15.37 10.89 0.86
N ILE A 118 15.10 10.47 2.11
CA ILE A 118 16.14 10.31 3.15
C ILE A 118 17.12 9.20 2.76
N GLU A 119 16.64 8.08 2.25
CA GLU A 119 17.46 7.00 1.69
C GLU A 119 18.31 7.52 0.52
N GLN A 120 17.76 8.37 -0.34
CA GLN A 120 18.52 9.01 -1.42
C GLN A 120 19.67 9.86 -0.87
N VAL A 121 19.41 10.67 0.16
CA VAL A 121 20.44 11.48 0.83
C VAL A 121 21.51 10.60 1.47
N ALA A 122 21.09 9.61 2.28
CA ALA A 122 22.01 8.74 2.99
C ALA A 122 22.90 7.93 2.04
N GLY A 123 22.33 7.36 0.99
CA GLY A 123 23.09 6.58 0.01
C GLY A 123 24.03 7.41 -0.86
N ALA A 124 23.64 8.66 -1.18
CA ALA A 124 24.52 9.61 -1.87
C ALA A 124 25.68 10.06 -0.96
N ALA A 125 25.42 10.25 0.33
CA ALA A 125 26.44 10.61 1.32
C ALA A 125 27.54 9.54 1.45
N VAL A 126 27.20 8.26 1.40
CA VAL A 126 28.17 7.16 1.45
C VAL A 126 29.24 7.25 0.32
N THR A 127 28.85 7.81 -0.82
CA THR A 127 29.74 7.95 -1.98
C THR A 127 30.28 9.37 -2.18
N GLY A 128 30.01 10.29 -1.23
CA GLY A 128 30.40 11.69 -1.36
C GLY A 128 29.68 12.43 -2.50
N ASN A 129 28.58 11.88 -3.03
CA ASN A 129 27.82 12.51 -4.12
C ASN A 129 26.93 13.65 -3.58
N THR A 130 27.50 14.87 -3.55
CA THR A 130 26.81 16.07 -3.06
C THR A 130 25.57 16.41 -3.88
N GLN A 131 25.59 16.20 -5.19
CA GLN A 131 24.44 16.43 -6.07
C GLN A 131 23.30 15.46 -5.75
N GLY A 132 23.60 14.19 -5.55
CA GLY A 132 22.62 13.18 -5.12
C GLY A 132 22.01 13.48 -3.76
N MET A 133 22.80 14.02 -2.81
CA MET A 133 22.29 14.50 -1.52
C MET A 133 21.33 15.68 -1.70
N MET A 134 21.71 16.65 -2.52
CA MET A 134 20.85 17.82 -2.82
C MET A 134 19.56 17.40 -3.52
N ARG A 135 19.61 16.43 -4.42
CA ARG A 135 18.43 15.87 -5.08
C ARG A 135 17.43 15.31 -4.06
N GLY A 136 17.89 14.49 -3.12
CA GLY A 136 17.02 13.95 -2.06
C GLY A 136 16.44 15.04 -1.15
N ALA A 137 17.26 16.05 -0.79
CA ALA A 137 16.79 17.21 -0.02
C ALA A 137 15.74 18.03 -0.79
N LYS A 138 15.94 18.25 -2.10
CA LYS A 138 14.94 18.90 -2.96
C LYS A 138 13.66 18.10 -3.06
N GLU A 139 13.76 16.78 -3.13
CA GLU A 139 12.58 15.89 -3.17
C GLU A 139 11.73 16.05 -1.91
N LEU A 140 12.33 16.12 -0.70
CA LEU A 140 11.61 16.42 0.55
C LEU A 140 10.87 17.77 0.50
N ILE A 141 11.51 18.82 -0.03
CA ILE A 141 10.88 20.12 -0.20
C ILE A 141 9.71 20.04 -1.19
N TYR A 142 9.88 19.35 -2.31
CA TYR A 142 8.82 19.20 -3.32
C TYR A 142 7.66 18.31 -2.85
N LEU A 143 7.88 17.36 -1.94
CA LEU A 143 6.80 16.62 -1.28
C LEU A 143 5.86 17.58 -0.55
N THR A 144 6.41 18.48 0.28
CA THR A 144 5.58 19.42 1.04
C THR A 144 4.82 20.39 0.12
N GLN A 145 5.47 20.88 -0.94
CA GLN A 145 4.85 21.76 -1.94
C GLN A 145 3.73 21.07 -2.75
N SER A 146 3.74 19.76 -2.82
CA SER A 146 2.78 18.97 -3.61
C SER A 146 1.50 18.63 -2.85
N ILE A 147 1.43 18.87 -1.53
CA ILE A 147 0.29 18.47 -0.67
C ILE A 147 -1.04 18.99 -1.20
N SER A 148 -1.15 20.28 -1.50
CA SER A 148 -2.41 20.91 -1.94
C SER A 148 -2.95 20.29 -3.23
N ASP A 149 -2.08 20.11 -4.23
CA ASP A 149 -2.49 19.53 -5.51
C ASP A 149 -2.79 18.04 -5.39
N SER A 150 -2.08 17.34 -4.52
CA SER A 150 -2.31 15.93 -4.25
C SER A 150 -3.65 15.69 -3.54
N LEU A 151 -4.09 16.62 -2.67
CA LEU A 151 -5.45 16.59 -2.10
C LEU A 151 -6.53 16.78 -3.16
N LYS A 152 -6.31 17.64 -4.18
CA LYS A 152 -7.23 17.78 -5.31
C LYS A 152 -7.33 16.47 -6.11
N MET A 153 -6.19 15.81 -6.35
CA MET A 153 -6.15 14.51 -7.03
C MET A 153 -6.87 13.42 -6.24
N ALA A 154 -6.62 13.32 -4.92
CA ALA A 154 -7.33 12.40 -4.04
C ALA A 154 -8.85 12.60 -4.09
N LYS A 155 -9.31 13.85 -4.03
CA LYS A 155 -10.73 14.20 -4.15
C LYS A 155 -11.31 13.84 -5.52
N ALA A 156 -10.54 14.02 -6.59
CA ALA A 156 -10.94 13.61 -7.93
C ALA A 156 -11.06 12.08 -8.02
N ALA A 157 -10.05 11.33 -7.55
CA ALA A 157 -10.04 9.87 -7.52
C ALA A 157 -11.22 9.31 -6.72
N PHE A 158 -11.50 9.88 -5.54
CA PHE A 158 -12.68 9.52 -4.74
C PHE A 158 -13.99 9.68 -5.51
N ARG A 159 -14.10 10.73 -6.34
CA ARG A 159 -15.32 11.02 -7.12
C ARG A 159 -15.47 10.13 -8.34
N ILE A 160 -14.36 9.91 -9.07
CA ILE A 160 -14.38 9.11 -10.31
C ILE A 160 -14.28 7.61 -10.03
N GLU A 161 -13.93 7.23 -8.79
CA GLU A 161 -13.71 5.85 -8.36
C GLU A 161 -12.63 5.12 -9.20
N ASP A 162 -11.57 5.85 -9.59
CA ASP A 162 -10.50 5.32 -10.46
C ASP A 162 -9.15 5.99 -10.17
N ASN A 163 -8.05 5.28 -10.50
CA ASN A 163 -6.70 5.84 -10.44
C ASN A 163 -6.50 6.89 -11.53
N ILE A 164 -5.81 7.95 -11.19
CA ILE A 164 -5.50 9.06 -12.10
C ILE A 164 -4.04 8.99 -12.54
N ILE A 165 -3.11 8.80 -11.60
CA ILE A 165 -1.66 8.77 -11.88
C ILE A 165 -1.27 7.52 -12.67
N ASN A 166 -1.91 6.38 -12.42
CA ASN A 166 -1.69 5.15 -13.17
C ASN A 166 -3.02 4.56 -13.64
N PRO A 167 -3.65 5.13 -14.67
CA PRO A 167 -4.90 4.61 -15.22
C PRO A 167 -4.68 3.19 -15.72
N GLY A 168 -5.45 2.24 -15.22
CA GLY A 168 -5.35 0.84 -15.62
C GLY A 168 -4.61 -0.07 -14.65
N ALA A 169 -3.84 0.44 -13.70
CA ALA A 169 -3.19 -0.39 -12.67
C ALA A 169 -4.20 -1.14 -11.78
N MET A 170 -5.45 -0.70 -11.74
CA MET A 170 -6.55 -1.28 -10.97
C MET A 170 -7.54 -2.12 -11.78
N ILE A 171 -7.26 -2.43 -13.02
CA ILE A 171 -8.16 -3.21 -13.90
C ILE A 171 -8.43 -4.62 -13.37
N GLN A 172 -7.62 -5.09 -12.42
CA GLN A 172 -7.89 -6.36 -11.74
C GLN A 172 -9.08 -6.31 -10.76
N ASP A 173 -9.61 -5.13 -10.49
CA ASP A 173 -10.79 -4.92 -9.65
C ASP A 173 -12.06 -4.57 -10.44
N ALA A 174 -12.26 -5.18 -11.61
CA ALA A 174 -13.55 -5.17 -12.31
C ALA A 174 -14.72 -5.64 -11.40
N SER A 175 -14.38 -6.28 -10.27
CA SER A 175 -15.31 -6.68 -9.22
C SER A 175 -15.87 -5.55 -8.34
N ARG A 176 -15.41 -4.31 -8.49
CA ARG A 176 -15.80 -3.20 -7.59
C ARG A 176 -17.21 -2.65 -7.82
N PHE A 177 -17.86 -3.06 -8.90
CA PHE A 177 -19.15 -2.52 -9.30
C PHE A 177 -20.21 -3.60 -9.49
N ASN A 178 -20.06 -4.74 -8.81
CA ASN A 178 -20.98 -5.86 -8.97
C ASN A 178 -22.28 -5.66 -8.20
N VAL A 179 -22.25 -4.89 -7.10
CA VAL A 179 -23.47 -4.48 -6.37
C VAL A 179 -24.10 -3.31 -7.11
N ARG A 180 -24.72 -3.62 -8.26
CA ARG A 180 -25.41 -2.66 -9.09
C ARG A 180 -26.53 -3.32 -9.89
N MET A 181 -27.66 -2.65 -9.99
CA MET A 181 -28.78 -3.02 -10.83
C MET A 181 -28.97 -1.99 -11.93
N ASP A 182 -29.05 -2.43 -13.19
CA ASP A 182 -29.40 -1.58 -14.32
C ASP A 182 -30.91 -1.46 -14.42
N GLY A 183 -31.42 -0.23 -14.68
CA GLY A 183 -32.83 0.08 -14.81
C GLY A 183 -33.26 1.26 -13.92
N GLU A 184 -34.46 1.74 -14.15
CA GLU A 184 -35.11 2.79 -13.37
C GLU A 184 -36.20 2.15 -12.49
N GLY A 185 -36.17 2.44 -11.19
CA GLY A 185 -37.17 1.95 -10.24
C GLY A 185 -36.68 1.99 -8.80
N THR A 186 -37.59 1.84 -7.86
CA THR A 186 -37.28 1.92 -6.42
C THR A 186 -36.25 0.87 -6.02
N LEU A 187 -36.37 -0.36 -6.51
CA LEU A 187 -35.44 -1.46 -6.21
C LEU A 187 -34.04 -1.19 -6.74
N ALA A 188 -33.92 -0.75 -8.03
CA ALA A 188 -32.64 -0.40 -8.61
C ALA A 188 -31.96 0.75 -7.83
N ASN A 189 -32.74 1.74 -7.41
CA ASN A 189 -32.23 2.86 -6.60
C ASN A 189 -31.73 2.38 -5.22
N ILE A 190 -32.45 1.48 -4.55
CA ILE A 190 -32.04 0.91 -3.26
C ILE A 190 -30.72 0.14 -3.42
N ILE A 191 -30.63 -0.77 -4.39
CA ILE A 191 -29.42 -1.57 -4.64
C ILE A 191 -28.25 -0.69 -5.01
N ASN A 192 -28.43 0.29 -5.88
CA ASN A 192 -27.39 1.21 -6.32
C ASN A 192 -26.92 2.13 -5.17
N THR A 193 -27.85 2.59 -4.32
CA THR A 193 -27.51 3.36 -3.11
C THR A 193 -26.72 2.50 -2.13
N PHE A 194 -27.17 1.28 -1.85
CA PHE A 194 -26.44 0.33 -1.01
C PHE A 194 -25.04 0.05 -1.56
N GLY A 195 -24.91 -0.27 -2.85
CA GLY A 195 -23.61 -0.48 -3.50
C GLY A 195 -22.70 0.75 -3.42
N THR A 196 -23.27 1.96 -3.48
CA THR A 196 -22.50 3.20 -3.35
C THR A 196 -21.96 3.40 -1.93
N ILE A 197 -22.79 3.14 -0.91
CA ILE A 197 -22.40 3.23 0.51
C ILE A 197 -21.38 2.14 0.85
N GLN A 198 -21.66 0.93 0.41
CA GLN A 198 -20.81 -0.23 0.65
C GLN A 198 -19.40 -0.05 0.06
N ARG A 199 -19.25 0.70 -1.05
CA ARG A 199 -17.94 1.03 -1.65
C ARG A 199 -17.19 2.20 -1.02
N LEU A 200 -17.77 2.90 -0.04
CA LEU A 200 -17.07 4.03 0.61
C LEU A 200 -15.67 3.66 1.12
N PRO A 201 -15.45 2.53 1.81
CA PRO A 201 -14.12 2.17 2.29
C PRO A 201 -13.08 2.05 1.17
N SER A 202 -13.40 1.36 0.07
CA SER A 202 -12.48 1.26 -1.06
C SER A 202 -12.27 2.59 -1.79
N ARG A 203 -13.27 3.50 -1.79
CA ARG A 203 -13.11 4.85 -2.34
C ARG A 203 -12.18 5.71 -1.49
N PHE A 204 -12.25 5.58 -0.16
CA PHE A 204 -11.31 6.24 0.75
C PHE A 204 -9.90 5.70 0.54
N LEU A 205 -9.72 4.38 0.51
CA LEU A 205 -8.42 3.76 0.25
C LEU A 205 -7.82 4.22 -1.09
N LEU A 206 -8.65 4.31 -2.13
CA LEU A 206 -8.23 4.83 -3.43
C LEU A 206 -7.79 6.30 -3.36
N ALA A 207 -8.52 7.13 -2.62
CA ALA A 207 -8.18 8.54 -2.45
C ALA A 207 -6.86 8.72 -1.66
N GLU A 208 -6.64 7.92 -0.62
CA GLU A 208 -5.40 7.87 0.14
C GLU A 208 -4.22 7.48 -0.76
N ASP A 209 -4.39 6.44 -1.55
CA ASP A 209 -3.37 5.95 -2.47
C ASP A 209 -3.03 7.01 -3.54
N GLU A 210 -4.03 7.62 -4.16
CA GLU A 210 -3.82 8.69 -5.15
C GLU A 210 -3.22 9.96 -4.54
N PHE A 211 -3.52 10.27 -3.28
CA PHE A 211 -2.86 11.35 -2.56
C PHE A 211 -1.35 11.14 -2.50
N PHE A 212 -0.92 10.00 -1.99
CA PHE A 212 0.50 9.70 -1.85
C PHE A 212 1.20 9.47 -3.20
N LYS A 213 0.52 8.81 -4.16
CA LYS A 213 1.04 8.67 -5.53
C LYS A 213 1.29 10.02 -6.18
N SER A 214 0.30 10.93 -6.11
CA SER A 214 0.43 12.27 -6.66
C SER A 214 1.57 13.06 -6.01
N MET A 215 1.67 12.99 -4.67
CA MET A 215 2.76 13.62 -3.93
C MET A 215 4.14 13.15 -4.39
N ASN A 216 4.34 11.83 -4.41
CA ASN A 216 5.61 11.22 -4.80
C ASN A 216 5.93 11.44 -6.28
N PHE A 217 4.94 11.31 -7.16
CA PHE A 217 5.09 11.58 -8.59
C PHE A 217 5.58 13.01 -8.85
N ARG A 218 4.89 14.00 -8.29
CA ARG A 218 5.21 15.43 -8.47
C ARG A 218 6.58 15.80 -7.90
N ALA A 219 6.89 15.29 -6.71
CA ALA A 219 8.18 15.53 -6.07
C ALA A 219 9.32 14.89 -6.87
N TYR A 220 9.16 13.66 -7.33
CA TYR A 220 10.14 12.96 -8.15
C TYR A 220 10.41 13.70 -9.47
N VAL A 221 9.36 14.12 -10.19
CA VAL A 221 9.49 14.87 -11.45
C VAL A 221 10.31 16.13 -11.24
N LYS A 222 9.95 16.94 -10.23
CA LYS A 222 10.68 18.21 -9.96
C LYS A 222 12.12 17.98 -9.51
N ALA A 223 12.36 16.96 -8.67
CA ALA A 223 13.72 16.63 -8.22
C ALA A 223 14.60 16.11 -9.37
N SER A 224 14.05 15.27 -10.24
CA SER A 224 14.75 14.80 -11.44
C SER A 224 15.00 15.91 -12.45
N ALA A 225 14.03 16.79 -12.68
CA ALA A 225 14.20 17.96 -13.53
C ALA A 225 15.27 18.94 -12.97
N TRP A 226 15.32 19.11 -11.64
CA TRP A 226 16.38 19.86 -10.98
C TRP A 226 17.75 19.24 -11.27
N GLU A 227 17.92 17.94 -11.06
CA GLU A 227 19.16 17.21 -11.30
C GLU A 227 19.61 17.33 -12.78
N ASN A 228 18.69 17.09 -13.72
CA ASN A 228 18.94 17.22 -15.14
C ASN A 228 19.31 18.66 -15.55
N GLY A 229 18.65 19.67 -14.97
CA GLY A 229 18.94 21.06 -15.23
C GLY A 229 20.35 21.46 -14.75
N VAL A 230 20.74 21.02 -13.55
CA VAL A 230 22.09 21.21 -13.00
C VAL A 230 23.14 20.53 -13.91
N ASN A 231 22.87 19.31 -14.35
CA ASN A 231 23.78 18.60 -15.29
C ASN A 231 23.91 19.30 -16.65
N LYS A 232 22.89 20.06 -17.06
CA LYS A 232 22.93 20.92 -18.25
C LYS A 232 23.64 22.30 -18.00
N GLY A 233 24.14 22.53 -16.77
CA GLY A 233 24.79 23.77 -16.37
C GLY A 233 23.82 24.93 -16.13
N LEU A 234 22.51 24.65 -15.95
CA LEU A 234 21.51 25.68 -15.66
C LEU A 234 21.54 26.09 -14.19
N ASP A 235 21.34 27.38 -13.93
CA ASP A 235 21.26 27.92 -12.58
C ASP A 235 20.13 28.97 -12.43
N GLY A 236 19.96 29.48 -11.23
CA GLY A 236 19.08 30.59 -10.87
C GLY A 236 17.70 30.53 -11.55
N LYS A 237 17.39 31.56 -12.35
CA LYS A 237 16.09 31.67 -13.04
C LYS A 237 15.93 30.64 -14.17
N GLN A 238 17.01 30.36 -14.90
CA GLN A 238 17.00 29.39 -16.01
C GLN A 238 16.65 28.00 -15.49
N LEU A 239 17.28 27.57 -14.40
CA LEU A 239 16.98 26.28 -13.75
C LEU A 239 15.52 26.19 -13.25
N LYS A 240 15.01 27.26 -12.65
CA LYS A 240 13.59 27.29 -12.19
C LYS A 240 12.63 27.15 -13.36
N THR A 241 12.87 27.88 -14.47
CA THR A 241 12.05 27.80 -15.67
C THR A 241 12.11 26.40 -16.30
N TYR A 242 13.30 25.81 -16.38
CA TYR A 242 13.48 24.44 -16.88
C TYR A 242 12.70 23.41 -16.03
N ILE A 243 12.81 23.47 -14.69
CA ILE A 243 12.09 22.57 -13.79
C ILE A 243 10.57 22.67 -14.02
N GLN A 244 10.05 23.91 -14.13
CA GLN A 244 8.62 24.12 -14.33
C GLN A 244 8.15 23.61 -15.69
N ASP A 245 8.91 23.85 -16.76
CA ASP A 245 8.61 23.36 -18.12
C ASP A 245 8.55 21.82 -18.17
N GLN A 246 9.55 21.15 -17.58
CA GLN A 246 9.59 19.69 -17.50
C GLN A 246 8.41 19.14 -16.69
N PHE A 247 8.08 19.81 -15.59
CA PHE A 247 6.96 19.43 -14.73
C PHE A 247 5.62 19.60 -15.47
N ASP A 248 5.38 20.73 -16.13
CA ASP A 248 4.12 21.01 -16.83
C ASP A 248 3.89 20.04 -18.00
N LYS A 249 4.95 19.72 -18.76
CA LYS A 249 4.90 18.71 -19.83
C LYS A 249 4.56 17.32 -19.30
N THR A 250 5.18 16.93 -18.16
CA THR A 250 4.95 15.62 -17.56
C THR A 250 3.55 15.51 -16.95
N ILE A 251 3.06 16.57 -16.30
CA ILE A 251 1.68 16.62 -15.76
C ILE A 251 0.65 16.65 -16.90
N GLY A 252 0.99 17.24 -18.06
CA GLY A 252 0.14 17.20 -19.25
C GLY A 252 -0.22 15.75 -19.64
N ILE A 253 0.74 14.82 -19.59
CA ILE A 253 0.48 13.40 -19.86
C ILE A 253 -0.55 12.80 -18.87
N VAL A 254 -0.43 13.15 -17.57
CA VAL A 254 -1.39 12.68 -16.54
C VAL A 254 -2.79 13.21 -16.85
N ASN A 255 -2.91 14.47 -17.24
CA ASN A 255 -4.20 15.12 -17.51
C ASN A 255 -4.86 14.57 -18.77
N GLU A 256 -4.08 14.29 -19.82
CA GLU A 256 -4.55 13.69 -21.06
C GLU A 256 -4.84 12.18 -20.93
N GLY A 257 -4.25 11.53 -19.91
CA GLY A 257 -4.36 10.09 -19.69
C GLY A 257 -3.69 9.25 -20.78
N SER A 258 -2.80 9.86 -21.57
CA SER A 258 -2.15 9.19 -22.71
C SER A 258 -0.80 9.82 -23.05
N MET A 259 0.20 8.98 -23.31
CA MET A 259 1.50 9.39 -23.86
C MET A 259 1.52 9.59 -25.38
N LYS A 260 0.42 9.30 -26.08
CA LYS A 260 0.39 9.29 -27.56
C LYS A 260 0.82 10.59 -28.22
N ASN A 261 0.62 11.72 -27.53
CA ASN A 261 0.97 13.04 -28.02
C ASN A 261 2.38 13.50 -27.59
N THR A 262 3.07 12.70 -26.76
CA THR A 262 4.39 13.09 -26.23
C THR A 262 5.46 12.77 -27.25
N LYS A 263 6.00 13.81 -27.89
CA LYS A 263 7.10 13.70 -28.88
C LYS A 263 8.50 13.62 -28.24
N SER A 264 8.63 14.00 -26.96
CA SER A 264 9.91 14.02 -26.25
C SER A 264 10.12 12.69 -25.51
N ILE A 265 11.16 11.96 -25.90
CA ILE A 265 11.60 10.73 -25.25
C ILE A 265 11.97 11.03 -23.78
N GLU A 266 12.67 12.13 -23.52
CA GLU A 266 13.08 12.56 -22.17
C GLU A 266 11.86 12.73 -21.23
N ILE A 267 10.78 13.33 -21.72
CA ILE A 267 9.54 13.51 -20.95
C ILE A 267 8.81 12.19 -20.72
N ALA A 268 8.76 11.32 -21.72
CA ALA A 268 8.15 10.01 -21.60
C ALA A 268 8.88 9.14 -20.55
N GLU A 269 10.21 9.10 -20.61
CA GLU A 269 11.02 8.38 -19.59
C GLU A 269 10.86 8.97 -18.19
N LEU A 270 10.81 10.31 -18.08
CA LEU A 270 10.59 10.96 -16.79
C LEU A 270 9.23 10.60 -16.19
N TYR A 271 8.19 10.57 -17.04
CA TYR A 271 6.85 10.16 -16.65
C TYR A 271 6.80 8.70 -16.16
N GLU A 272 7.37 7.76 -16.92
CA GLU A 272 7.39 6.34 -16.56
C GLU A 272 8.17 6.10 -15.24
N LYS A 273 9.35 6.70 -15.09
CA LYS A 273 10.15 6.62 -13.87
C LYS A 273 9.40 7.20 -12.66
N ALA A 274 8.71 8.31 -12.85
CA ALA A 274 7.93 8.94 -11.79
C ALA A 274 6.71 8.09 -11.39
N GLN A 275 6.01 7.49 -12.36
CA GLN A 275 4.93 6.55 -12.10
C GLN A 275 5.41 5.32 -11.32
N GLN A 276 6.50 4.72 -11.78
CA GLN A 276 7.08 3.56 -11.11
C GLN A 276 7.50 3.92 -9.67
N TYR A 277 8.17 5.06 -9.50
CA TYR A 277 8.58 5.54 -8.18
C TYR A 277 7.40 5.75 -7.23
N ALA A 278 6.35 6.39 -7.71
CA ALA A 278 5.12 6.61 -6.94
C ALA A 278 4.45 5.29 -6.56
N ALA A 279 4.33 4.35 -7.50
CA ALA A 279 3.73 3.05 -7.26
C ALA A 279 4.56 2.18 -6.28
N GLU A 280 5.89 2.22 -6.37
CA GLU A 280 6.77 1.54 -5.41
C GLU A 280 6.65 2.14 -4.00
N THR A 281 6.55 3.47 -3.90
CA THR A 281 6.45 4.15 -2.61
C THR A 281 5.12 3.88 -1.91
N THR A 282 4.04 3.70 -2.67
CA THR A 282 2.70 3.35 -2.16
C THR A 282 2.42 1.85 -2.15
N PHE A 283 3.40 1.00 -2.39
CA PHE A 283 3.29 -0.47 -2.43
C PHE A 283 2.30 -1.01 -3.48
N THR A 284 2.03 -0.22 -4.51
CA THR A 284 1.08 -0.57 -5.60
C THR A 284 1.77 -0.90 -6.91
N ALA A 285 3.11 -1.01 -6.92
CA ALA A 285 3.88 -1.39 -8.09
C ALA A 285 3.47 -2.77 -8.63
N ASP A 286 3.52 -2.94 -9.95
CA ASP A 286 3.22 -4.21 -10.58
C ASP A 286 4.24 -5.29 -10.19
N LEU A 287 3.74 -6.50 -10.03
CA LEU A 287 4.60 -7.65 -9.74
C LEU A 287 5.31 -8.09 -11.04
N PRO A 288 6.62 -8.41 -10.98
CA PRO A 288 7.39 -8.81 -12.16
C PRO A 288 6.76 -10.00 -12.88
N ALA A 289 6.75 -9.96 -14.21
CA ALA A 289 6.28 -11.07 -15.05
C ALA A 289 7.05 -12.34 -14.71
N GLY A 290 6.34 -13.48 -14.65
CA GLY A 290 6.94 -14.78 -14.31
C GLY A 290 7.24 -15.01 -12.83
N SER A 291 7.17 -13.98 -11.96
CA SER A 291 7.40 -14.15 -10.52
C SER A 291 6.32 -15.00 -9.85
N PHE A 292 6.65 -15.61 -8.71
CA PHE A 292 5.69 -16.31 -7.87
C PHE A 292 4.50 -15.41 -7.50
N GLY A 293 4.76 -14.16 -7.14
CA GLY A 293 3.72 -13.18 -6.83
C GLY A 293 2.78 -12.92 -8.00
N LYS A 294 3.30 -12.85 -9.24
CA LYS A 294 2.45 -12.68 -10.43
C LYS A 294 1.57 -13.91 -10.71
N LYS A 295 2.09 -15.11 -10.48
CA LYS A 295 1.33 -16.36 -10.56
C LYS A 295 0.23 -16.41 -9.50
N LEU A 296 0.55 -16.07 -8.25
CA LEU A 296 -0.42 -15.99 -7.15
C LEU A 296 -1.51 -14.94 -7.43
N GLN A 297 -1.13 -13.78 -8.00
CA GLN A 297 -2.07 -12.76 -8.45
C GLN A 297 -3.00 -13.31 -9.54
N GLY A 298 -2.51 -14.16 -10.44
CA GLY A 298 -3.33 -14.88 -11.43
C GLY A 298 -4.39 -15.76 -10.79
N VAL A 299 -4.03 -16.52 -9.74
CA VAL A 299 -4.99 -17.33 -8.94
C VAL A 299 -6.01 -16.42 -8.26
N ALA A 300 -5.56 -15.34 -7.64
CA ALA A 300 -6.43 -14.35 -6.97
C ALA A 300 -7.31 -13.55 -7.94
N SER A 301 -7.05 -13.59 -9.23
CA SER A 301 -7.94 -12.95 -10.23
C SER A 301 -9.25 -13.71 -10.44
N HIS A 302 -9.28 -15.02 -10.11
CA HIS A 302 -10.50 -15.80 -10.12
C HIS A 302 -11.35 -15.48 -8.88
N PRO A 303 -12.68 -15.35 -8.98
CA PRO A 303 -13.53 -14.99 -7.83
C PRO A 303 -13.35 -15.88 -6.61
N ALA A 304 -13.24 -17.21 -6.79
CA ALA A 304 -13.01 -18.15 -5.70
C ALA A 304 -11.60 -18.02 -5.08
N GLY A 305 -10.57 -17.72 -5.89
CA GLY A 305 -9.21 -17.49 -5.39
C GLY A 305 -9.09 -16.19 -4.58
N ARG A 306 -9.90 -15.20 -4.91
CA ARG A 306 -9.92 -13.88 -4.22
C ARG A 306 -10.45 -13.97 -2.78
N VAL A 307 -11.34 -14.92 -2.48
CA VAL A 307 -11.79 -15.16 -1.10
C VAL A 307 -10.61 -15.57 -0.20
N VAL A 308 -9.68 -16.35 -0.75
CA VAL A 308 -8.48 -16.83 -0.03
C VAL A 308 -7.38 -15.78 -0.03
N PHE A 309 -7.19 -15.10 -1.17
CA PHE A 309 -6.13 -14.09 -1.37
C PHE A 309 -6.75 -12.76 -1.84
N PRO A 310 -7.43 -12.02 -0.95
CA PRO A 310 -8.10 -10.77 -1.31
C PRO A 310 -7.11 -9.68 -1.75
N PHE A 311 -5.90 -9.70 -1.19
CA PHE A 311 -4.81 -8.78 -1.49
C PHE A 311 -3.52 -9.55 -1.71
N VAL A 312 -2.92 -9.44 -2.89
CA VAL A 312 -1.64 -10.10 -3.23
C VAL A 312 -0.54 -9.06 -3.47
N ARG A 313 -0.84 -8.03 -4.24
CA ARG A 313 0.14 -7.05 -4.71
C ARG A 313 0.75 -6.27 -3.54
N THR A 314 -0.07 -5.63 -2.73
CA THR A 314 0.39 -4.76 -1.64
C THR A 314 1.19 -5.52 -0.58
N PRO A 315 0.76 -6.67 -0.03
CA PRO A 315 1.56 -7.43 0.91
C PRO A 315 2.92 -7.86 0.36
N LEU A 316 2.99 -8.28 -0.90
CA LEU A 316 4.25 -8.68 -1.53
C LEU A 316 5.18 -7.49 -1.75
N ASN A 317 4.66 -6.31 -2.12
CA ASN A 317 5.46 -5.10 -2.25
C ASN A 317 5.96 -4.60 -0.89
N ILE A 318 5.16 -4.69 0.18
CA ILE A 318 5.58 -4.40 1.54
C ILE A 318 6.71 -5.36 1.96
N PHE A 319 6.52 -6.67 1.76
CA PHE A 319 7.55 -7.67 2.05
C PHE A 319 8.85 -7.40 1.28
N LYS A 320 8.76 -7.09 -0.01
CA LYS A 320 9.90 -6.69 -0.83
C LYS A 320 10.60 -5.45 -0.27
N ALA A 321 9.85 -4.44 0.15
CA ALA A 321 10.41 -3.23 0.76
C ALA A 321 11.16 -3.52 2.07
N GLN A 322 10.68 -4.48 2.87
CA GLN A 322 11.35 -4.98 4.07
C GLN A 322 12.67 -5.68 3.73
N VAL A 323 12.62 -6.63 2.79
CA VAL A 323 13.83 -7.36 2.34
C VAL A 323 14.90 -6.39 1.81
N ARG A 324 14.53 -5.40 1.00
CA ARG A 324 15.46 -4.39 0.46
C ARG A 324 16.18 -3.60 1.57
N ARG A 325 15.53 -3.37 2.72
CA ARG A 325 16.06 -2.64 3.88
C ARG A 325 16.69 -3.53 4.95
N THR A 326 16.74 -4.85 4.73
CA THR A 326 17.39 -5.79 5.66
C THR A 326 18.80 -6.08 5.18
N PRO A 327 19.87 -5.57 5.87
CA PRO A 327 21.25 -5.77 5.46
C PRO A 327 21.60 -7.25 5.32
N GLY A 328 22.30 -7.60 4.24
CA GLY A 328 22.64 -8.97 3.89
C GLY A 328 21.53 -9.74 3.18
N VAL A 329 20.29 -9.70 3.68
CA VAL A 329 19.13 -10.37 3.06
C VAL A 329 18.74 -9.68 1.74
N ASN A 330 18.90 -8.37 1.65
CA ASN A 330 18.62 -7.59 0.44
C ASN A 330 19.42 -8.06 -0.78
N LEU A 331 20.60 -8.64 -0.59
CA LEU A 331 21.44 -9.18 -1.67
C LEU A 331 20.84 -10.44 -2.32
N ILE A 332 19.84 -11.07 -1.74
CA ILE A 332 19.11 -12.19 -2.36
C ILE A 332 18.28 -11.69 -3.55
N LEU A 333 17.75 -10.45 -3.49
CA LEU A 333 16.95 -9.87 -4.56
C LEU A 333 17.83 -9.48 -5.75
N GLN A 334 17.58 -10.09 -6.91
CA GLN A 334 18.32 -9.77 -8.15
C GLN A 334 18.18 -8.31 -8.53
N GLU A 335 16.97 -7.75 -8.47
CA GLU A 335 16.70 -6.35 -8.77
C GLU A 335 17.40 -5.37 -7.83
N TYR A 336 17.60 -5.74 -6.56
CA TYR A 336 18.38 -4.93 -5.61
C TYR A 336 19.87 -4.91 -6.00
N ARG A 337 20.45 -6.06 -6.36
CA ARG A 337 21.81 -6.13 -6.86
C ARG A 337 22.01 -5.34 -8.15
N GLN A 338 21.01 -5.36 -9.05
CA GLN A 338 21.03 -4.56 -10.27
C GLN A 338 20.94 -3.06 -9.94
N ALA A 339 20.09 -2.66 -8.99
CA ALA A 339 19.99 -1.27 -8.55
C ALA A 339 21.29 -0.75 -7.95
N LEU A 340 22.00 -1.55 -7.14
CA LEU A 340 23.33 -1.19 -6.60
C LEU A 340 24.38 -0.93 -7.70
N LYS A 341 24.29 -1.63 -8.83
CA LYS A 341 25.19 -1.55 -9.98
C LYS A 341 24.66 -0.63 -11.09
N SER A 342 23.55 0.05 -10.84
CA SER A 342 22.93 0.91 -11.85
C SER A 342 23.87 2.04 -12.27
N THR A 343 23.91 2.32 -13.57
CA THR A 343 24.57 3.49 -14.15
C THR A 343 23.87 4.80 -13.83
N ASP A 344 22.57 4.73 -13.44
CA ASP A 344 21.83 5.88 -12.92
C ASP A 344 22.26 6.12 -11.46
N PRO A 345 22.97 7.25 -11.18
CA PRO A 345 23.48 7.55 -9.84
C PRO A 345 22.40 7.61 -8.77
N SER A 346 21.19 8.06 -9.15
CA SER A 346 20.05 8.18 -8.22
C SER A 346 19.48 6.83 -7.83
N VAL A 347 19.42 5.87 -8.76
CA VAL A 347 19.00 4.50 -8.49
C VAL A 347 19.99 3.80 -7.55
N ALA A 348 21.29 3.93 -7.86
CA ALA A 348 22.36 3.33 -7.05
C ALA A 348 22.45 3.96 -5.65
N ALA A 349 22.31 5.29 -5.54
CA ALA A 349 22.30 6.00 -4.26
C ALA A 349 21.12 5.52 -3.39
N ARG A 350 19.91 5.42 -3.96
CA ARG A 350 18.74 4.93 -3.21
C ARG A 350 18.93 3.52 -2.69
N ALA A 351 19.44 2.60 -3.52
CA ALA A 351 19.69 1.23 -3.08
C ALA A 351 20.71 1.16 -1.92
N ARG A 352 21.78 1.98 -1.95
CA ARG A 352 22.72 2.10 -0.83
C ARG A 352 22.05 2.70 0.39
N GLY A 353 21.21 3.70 0.22
CA GLY A 353 20.47 4.36 1.29
C GLY A 353 19.47 3.42 1.97
N GLU A 354 18.77 2.58 1.23
CA GLU A 354 17.90 1.53 1.79
C GLU A 354 18.68 0.62 2.75
N MET A 355 19.91 0.26 2.40
CA MET A 355 20.77 -0.55 3.28
C MET A 355 21.25 0.24 4.51
N VAL A 356 21.64 1.50 4.34
CA VAL A 356 22.12 2.35 5.45
C VAL A 356 21.01 2.64 6.45
N ILE A 357 19.87 3.11 5.98
CA ILE A 357 18.71 3.43 6.82
C ILE A 357 18.13 2.16 7.42
N GLY A 358 18.01 1.08 6.63
CA GLY A 358 17.59 -0.21 7.13
C GLY A 358 18.51 -0.73 8.24
N GLY A 359 19.83 -0.64 8.07
CA GLY A 359 20.82 -0.99 9.08
C GLY A 359 20.70 -0.15 10.35
N ALA A 360 20.48 1.16 10.22
CA ALA A 360 20.26 2.04 11.37
C ALA A 360 18.97 1.66 12.13
N VAL A 361 17.86 1.42 11.42
CA VAL A 361 16.61 0.98 12.04
C VAL A 361 16.77 -0.37 12.72
N TRP A 362 17.48 -1.32 12.10
CA TRP A 362 17.82 -2.62 12.71
C TRP A 362 18.63 -2.45 14.00
N SER A 363 19.62 -1.55 13.99
CA SER A 363 20.45 -1.29 15.18
C SER A 363 19.62 -0.71 16.32
N VAL A 364 18.76 0.29 16.02
CA VAL A 364 17.84 0.85 17.01
C VAL A 364 16.86 -0.21 17.53
N ALA A 365 16.30 -1.02 16.63
CA ALA A 365 15.39 -2.10 17.00
C ALA A 365 16.07 -3.13 17.91
N ALA A 366 17.31 -3.51 17.63
CA ALA A 366 18.06 -4.46 18.46
C ALA A 366 18.34 -3.90 19.86
N VAL A 367 18.77 -2.63 19.94
CA VAL A 367 19.03 -1.96 21.25
C VAL A 367 17.75 -1.86 22.07
N THR A 368 16.63 -1.41 21.47
CA THR A 368 15.36 -1.29 22.18
C THR A 368 14.74 -2.64 22.53
N ALA A 369 14.98 -3.67 21.73
CA ALA A 369 14.58 -5.04 22.04
C ALA A 369 15.39 -5.59 23.25
N TYR A 370 16.69 -5.34 23.28
CA TYR A 370 17.53 -5.75 24.40
C TYR A 370 17.16 -5.06 25.71
N SER A 371 16.71 -3.80 25.64
CA SER A 371 16.25 -3.00 26.79
C SER A 371 15.03 -3.60 27.52
N ILE A 372 14.37 -4.63 26.96
CA ILE A 372 13.27 -5.33 27.65
C ILE A 372 13.75 -6.08 28.92
N ASN A 373 15.03 -6.40 28.97
CA ASN A 373 15.66 -7.11 30.11
C ASN A 373 15.89 -6.18 31.33
N ASP A 374 15.77 -4.86 31.15
CA ASP A 374 15.83 -3.87 32.22
C ASP A 374 14.43 -3.33 32.51
N ASP A 375 13.92 -3.62 33.70
CA ASP A 375 12.60 -3.18 34.14
C ASP A 375 12.50 -1.64 34.28
N PHE A 376 13.60 -0.94 34.49
CA PHE A 376 13.64 0.53 34.62
C PHE A 376 13.98 1.22 33.28
N SER A 377 14.15 0.50 32.22
CA SER A 377 14.35 1.09 30.89
C SER A 377 13.16 1.95 30.48
N GLU A 378 13.42 3.21 30.09
CA GLU A 378 12.37 4.17 29.69
C GLU A 378 11.60 3.71 28.46
N LEU A 379 12.31 3.04 27.52
CA LEU A 379 11.77 2.52 26.30
C LEU A 379 12.33 1.13 26.03
N ALA A 380 11.44 0.20 25.78
CA ALA A 380 11.76 -1.14 25.26
C ALA A 380 10.71 -1.57 24.26
N ILE A 381 10.95 -2.69 23.55
CA ILE A 381 9.97 -3.31 22.68
C ILE A 381 9.68 -4.75 23.11
N THR A 382 8.42 -5.15 22.98
CA THR A 382 7.98 -6.51 23.29
C THR A 382 7.90 -7.36 22.01
N GLY A 383 8.29 -8.62 22.09
CA GLY A 383 8.10 -9.63 21.04
C GLY A 383 6.70 -10.24 21.04
N GLY A 384 6.51 -11.34 20.29
CA GLY A 384 5.26 -12.07 20.18
C GLY A 384 4.77 -12.74 21.46
N GLY A 385 5.69 -12.94 22.43
CA GLY A 385 5.41 -13.64 23.68
C GLY A 385 5.51 -15.17 23.56
N PRO A 386 5.03 -15.90 24.58
CA PRO A 386 5.05 -17.36 24.60
C PRO A 386 4.26 -17.96 23.44
N SER A 387 4.71 -19.09 22.91
CA SER A 387 4.00 -19.85 21.88
C SER A 387 2.77 -20.58 22.46
N ASP A 388 2.77 -20.87 23.77
CA ASP A 388 1.63 -21.43 24.45
C ASP A 388 0.53 -20.36 24.64
N TYR A 389 -0.66 -20.68 24.14
CA TYR A 389 -1.80 -19.75 24.14
C TYR A 389 -2.27 -19.41 25.57
N THR A 390 -2.22 -20.37 26.49
CA THR A 390 -2.63 -20.15 27.88
C THR A 390 -1.67 -19.20 28.60
N LEU A 391 -0.37 -19.41 28.46
CA LEU A 391 0.65 -18.53 29.00
C LEU A 391 0.60 -17.14 28.37
N LEU A 392 0.35 -17.06 27.07
CA LEU A 392 0.19 -15.78 26.38
C LEU A 392 -1.00 -14.98 26.91
N ASN A 393 -2.15 -15.65 27.15
CA ASN A 393 -3.33 -14.98 27.70
C ASN A 393 -3.13 -14.57 29.15
N GLN A 394 -2.48 -15.39 29.96
CA GLN A 394 -2.11 -15.03 31.34
C GLN A 394 -1.22 -13.77 31.34
N LYS A 395 -0.23 -13.71 30.44
CA LYS A 395 0.65 -12.57 30.31
C LYS A 395 -0.09 -11.32 29.85
N LYS A 396 -1.03 -11.44 28.91
CA LYS A 396 -1.90 -10.33 28.50
C LYS A 396 -2.81 -9.85 29.63
N ALA A 397 -3.30 -10.75 30.48
CA ALA A 397 -4.12 -10.39 31.62
C ALA A 397 -3.39 -9.50 32.66
N THR A 398 -2.04 -9.52 32.69
CA THR A 398 -1.23 -8.59 33.51
C THR A 398 -1.08 -7.19 32.85
N GLY A 399 -1.74 -6.94 31.71
CA GLY A 399 -1.62 -5.68 30.95
C GLY A 399 -0.49 -5.66 29.94
N TRP A 400 0.34 -6.72 29.85
CA TRP A 400 1.37 -6.84 28.84
C TRP A 400 0.76 -6.97 27.43
N GLN A 401 1.39 -6.31 26.45
CA GLN A 401 0.95 -6.39 25.05
C GLN A 401 2.09 -6.86 24.14
N PRO A 402 1.80 -7.77 23.18
CA PRO A 402 2.78 -8.21 22.20
C PRO A 402 3.04 -7.14 21.15
N TYR A 403 4.25 -7.14 20.60
CA TYR A 403 4.69 -6.25 19.52
C TYR A 403 4.35 -4.79 19.80
N SER A 404 4.77 -4.31 20.96
CA SER A 404 4.47 -2.97 21.44
C SER A 404 5.71 -2.26 21.97
N PHE A 405 5.76 -0.95 21.78
CA PHE A 405 6.65 -0.11 22.59
C PHE A 405 6.17 -0.17 24.03
N ARG A 406 7.09 -0.48 24.95
CA ARG A 406 6.90 -0.43 26.39
C ARG A 406 7.54 0.84 26.94
N PHE A 407 6.74 1.73 27.45
CA PHE A 407 7.17 2.97 28.08
C PHE A 407 7.04 2.85 29.60
N LEU A 408 8.09 3.23 30.33
CA LEU A 408 8.07 3.34 31.78
C LEU A 408 7.18 4.52 32.21
N VAL A 409 6.21 4.25 33.08
CA VAL A 409 5.33 5.29 33.60
C VAL A 409 6.05 6.02 34.75
N LYS A 410 6.19 7.35 34.62
CA LYS A 410 6.77 8.22 35.62
C LYS A 410 5.71 9.05 36.32
N GLY A 411 5.87 9.27 37.62
CA GLY A 411 5.07 10.19 38.41
C GLY A 411 5.39 11.66 38.10
N LYS A 412 4.69 12.57 38.75
CA LYS A 412 4.96 14.03 38.64
C LYS A 412 6.34 14.44 39.12
N ASP A 413 6.94 13.61 39.97
CA ASP A 413 8.30 13.76 40.54
C ASP A 413 9.39 13.20 39.61
N GLY A 414 9.00 12.67 38.46
CA GLY A 414 9.91 12.04 37.49
C GLY A 414 10.34 10.61 37.86
N GLN A 415 9.92 10.08 39.02
CA GLN A 415 10.28 8.75 39.48
C GLN A 415 9.35 7.69 38.86
N PRO A 416 9.84 6.45 38.69
CA PRO A 416 9.00 5.34 38.21
C PRO A 416 7.80 5.09 39.16
N VAL A 417 6.62 4.94 38.58
CA VAL A 417 5.43 4.54 39.33
C VAL A 417 5.49 3.03 39.55
N ILE A 418 5.54 2.62 40.83
CA ILE A 418 5.57 1.22 41.24
C ILE A 418 4.14 0.71 41.45
N GLY A 419 3.84 -0.48 40.94
CA GLY A 419 2.56 -1.18 41.14
C GLY A 419 2.43 -1.82 42.51
N GLN A 420 1.27 -2.37 42.82
CA GLN A 420 1.03 -3.12 44.06
C GLN A 420 1.87 -4.41 44.17
N ASP A 421 2.33 -4.92 43.04
CA ASP A 421 3.21 -6.07 42.88
C ASP A 421 4.69 -5.75 43.07
N GLY A 422 5.03 -4.51 43.43
CA GLY A 422 6.41 -4.02 43.59
C GLY A 422 7.15 -3.78 42.27
N LYS A 423 6.49 -3.91 41.10
CA LYS A 423 7.08 -3.73 39.78
C LYS A 423 6.74 -2.37 39.18
N PRO A 424 7.60 -1.82 38.32
CA PRO A 424 7.28 -0.60 37.60
C PRO A 424 6.03 -0.76 36.71
N LYS A 425 5.23 0.29 36.62
CA LYS A 425 4.10 0.33 35.67
C LYS A 425 4.57 0.74 34.30
N TYR A 426 3.94 0.15 33.29
CA TYR A 426 4.25 0.41 31.89
C TYR A 426 3.01 0.79 31.10
N LYS A 427 3.23 1.64 30.07
CA LYS A 427 2.27 1.90 29.01
C LYS A 427 2.74 1.22 27.72
N TYR A 428 1.82 0.54 27.04
CA TYR A 428 2.13 -0.14 25.81
C TYR A 428 1.44 0.57 24.63
N VAL A 429 2.19 0.72 23.52
CA VAL A 429 1.69 1.25 22.25
C VAL A 429 2.08 0.28 21.15
N SER A 430 1.11 -0.37 20.54
CA SER A 430 1.37 -1.38 19.50
C SER A 430 1.96 -0.75 18.25
N PHE A 431 3.04 -1.38 17.73
CA PHE A 431 3.65 -1.04 16.44
C PHE A 431 3.37 -2.10 15.37
N LYS A 432 2.54 -3.09 15.65
CA LYS A 432 2.32 -4.28 14.82
C LYS A 432 1.90 -3.96 13.37
N ARG A 433 1.29 -2.81 13.14
CA ARG A 433 0.73 -2.42 11.84
C ARG A 433 1.49 -1.27 11.16
N LEU A 434 2.71 -0.94 11.58
CA LEU A 434 3.52 0.14 10.99
C LEU A 434 4.43 -0.36 9.86
N ASP A 435 3.90 -1.16 8.95
CA ASP A 435 4.67 -1.69 7.82
C ASP A 435 5.20 -0.59 6.86
N PRO A 436 6.38 -0.78 6.28
CA PRO A 436 7.30 -1.93 6.41
C PRO A 436 8.18 -1.92 7.67
N TRP A 437 8.11 -0.89 8.49
CA TRP A 437 9.04 -0.64 9.61
C TRP A 437 8.79 -1.55 10.81
N SER A 438 7.52 -1.91 11.06
CA SER A 438 7.13 -2.81 12.16
C SER A 438 7.85 -4.15 12.11
N SER A 439 8.10 -4.69 10.93
CA SER A 439 8.75 -5.99 10.78
C SER A 439 10.16 -6.02 11.33
N PHE A 440 10.93 -4.94 11.21
CA PHE A 440 12.27 -4.84 11.80
C PHE A 440 12.19 -4.90 13.33
N LEU A 441 11.24 -4.15 13.91
CA LEU A 441 11.00 -4.14 15.35
C LEU A 441 10.53 -5.51 15.86
N MET A 442 9.59 -6.15 15.15
CA MET A 442 9.08 -7.49 15.52
C MET A 442 10.18 -8.55 15.46
N MET A 443 10.98 -8.55 14.38
CA MET A 443 12.07 -9.51 14.21
C MET A 443 13.17 -9.32 15.27
N ALA A 444 13.55 -8.08 15.58
CA ALA A 444 14.53 -7.78 16.63
C ALA A 444 14.02 -8.21 18.01
N ALA A 445 12.74 -7.92 18.32
CA ALA A 445 12.14 -8.29 19.60
C ALA A 445 12.01 -9.82 19.77
N ASP A 446 11.61 -10.53 18.70
CA ASP A 446 11.52 -12.00 18.74
C ASP A 446 12.91 -12.66 18.79
N ALA A 447 13.90 -12.12 18.06
CA ALA A 447 15.28 -12.60 18.15
C ALA A 447 15.83 -12.44 19.58
N THR A 448 15.59 -11.30 20.23
CA THR A 448 16.00 -11.07 21.63
C THR A 448 15.31 -12.04 22.58
N ALA A 449 14.00 -12.28 22.42
CA ALA A 449 13.26 -13.24 23.24
C ALA A 449 13.79 -14.67 23.07
N ILE A 450 14.12 -15.07 21.83
CA ILE A 450 14.66 -16.41 21.52
C ILE A 450 16.07 -16.54 22.08
N THR A 451 16.95 -15.55 21.85
CA THR A 451 18.33 -15.59 22.36
C THR A 451 18.38 -15.60 23.88
N GLY A 452 17.41 -14.95 24.56
CA GLY A 452 17.28 -15.01 26.02
C GLY A 452 16.90 -16.41 26.57
N GLN A 453 16.34 -17.28 25.72
CA GLN A 453 15.94 -18.65 26.06
C GLN A 453 17.00 -19.71 25.68
N LEU A 454 17.99 -19.33 24.87
CA LEU A 454 19.05 -20.23 24.44
C LEU A 454 20.19 -20.27 25.46
N ASN A 455 20.85 -21.47 25.62
CA ASN A 455 22.05 -21.58 26.42
C ASN A 455 23.18 -20.73 25.80
N GLN A 456 24.24 -20.53 26.57
CA GLN A 456 25.37 -19.67 26.18
C GLN A 456 26.08 -20.16 24.89
N GLN A 457 26.01 -21.47 24.60
CA GLN A 457 26.58 -22.10 23.41
C GLN A 457 25.75 -21.84 22.14
N ASP A 458 24.42 -21.74 22.28
CA ASP A 458 23.50 -21.50 21.19
C ASP A 458 23.31 -19.99 20.87
N ARG A 459 23.73 -19.08 21.77
CA ARG A 459 23.71 -17.63 21.55
C ARG A 459 24.61 -17.17 20.42
N ASN A 460 25.61 -17.96 20.08
CA ASN A 460 26.53 -17.67 18.97
C ASN A 460 25.86 -17.91 17.59
N ASP A 461 24.72 -18.61 17.56
CA ASP A 461 24.00 -18.91 16.32
C ASP A 461 22.87 -17.88 16.07
N PHE A 462 23.27 -16.60 15.99
CA PHE A 462 22.38 -15.48 15.61
C PHE A 462 21.60 -15.76 14.30
N GLY A 463 22.19 -16.56 13.41
CA GLY A 463 21.54 -16.99 12.17
C GLY A 463 20.28 -17.84 12.39
N VAL A 464 20.29 -18.73 13.39
CA VAL A 464 19.14 -19.58 13.73
C VAL A 464 18.03 -18.73 14.38
N ALA A 465 18.39 -17.86 15.32
CA ALA A 465 17.43 -16.96 15.97
C ALA A 465 16.77 -16.00 14.98
N ALA A 466 17.53 -15.44 14.05
CA ALA A 466 17.01 -14.59 12.97
C ALA A 466 16.08 -15.35 12.03
N SER A 467 16.40 -16.60 11.69
CA SER A 467 15.56 -17.45 10.83
C SER A 467 14.23 -17.81 11.49
N VAL A 468 14.24 -18.11 12.79
CA VAL A 468 13.03 -18.41 13.56
C VAL A 468 12.18 -17.14 13.74
N ALA A 469 12.80 -15.99 14.00
CA ALA A 469 12.10 -14.69 14.07
C ALA A 469 11.45 -14.29 12.72
N LEU A 470 12.14 -14.55 11.61
CA LEU A 470 11.58 -14.39 10.25
C LEU A 470 10.36 -15.30 10.05
N GLY A 471 10.46 -16.57 10.42
CA GLY A 471 9.36 -17.53 10.33
C GLY A 471 8.13 -17.07 11.13
N ARG A 472 8.33 -16.67 12.39
CA ARG A 472 7.26 -16.14 13.25
C ARG A 472 6.61 -14.87 12.70
N ASN A 473 7.39 -13.97 12.11
CA ASN A 473 6.88 -12.74 11.52
C ASN A 473 5.97 -13.03 10.31
N ILE A 474 6.30 -14.03 9.50
CA ILE A 474 5.49 -14.47 8.36
C ILE A 474 4.17 -15.12 8.84
N THR A 475 4.21 -15.91 9.92
CA THR A 475 3.03 -16.63 10.43
C THR A 475 2.09 -15.76 11.28
N ASN A 476 2.58 -14.65 11.84
CA ASN A 476 1.80 -13.75 12.72
C ASN A 476 1.19 -12.54 11.98
N LYS A 477 1.37 -12.43 10.67
CA LYS A 477 0.72 -11.46 9.77
C LYS A 477 -0.36 -12.11 8.93
#